data_a7de2fa9026fdd845ced8b2c46e08bda
#
_entry.id   a7de2fa9026fdd845ced8b2c46e08bda
#
_cell.length_a   1.000
_cell.length_b   1.000
_cell.length_c   1.000
_cell.angle_alpha   90.00
_cell.angle_beta   90.00
_cell.angle_gamma   90.00
#
_symmetry.space_group_name_H-M   'P 1'
#
loop_
_entity.id
_entity.type
_entity.pdbx_description
1 polymer ?
#
loop_
_entity_poly.entity_id
_entity_poly.type
_entity_poly.pdbx_seq_one_letter_code
_entity_poly.pdbx_strand_id
1 'polypeptide(L)'
;EPALPVREDLAAWAKVSAINGAIEFPPLIWLGAPDVVAGAQLAGDGRTLRSGGSEMVLQLVPRLPLNSAWFDANSVVFFHGRTLKMRGNQLGERFVARTFWPQDFRIPEGPARSELAADPAAFRDWIRAQPQGGARSSFVVESVWRRSDGSAPRAGQPLIGLMLNGAQGDDDEAHGGHFALMTGHIGVQGGIDDWLVNNFYTLDAESEKGIIAAPVPLDNYLGDLNSGQAWYRPSYLLVATLKDARSAAHLQSALGRLYNQFYRHQFDYQHACANCAGISVTTARTLGWQVPARGPESWLQAIAGLPLVAAREASLTKGKATFDYLTEDQTRLYPAAAFEEMGADLLRLATGQADRPLSEFEQVLAGDIEEILLVRVPQFPSSRAWGDWPVESSVEYTARVPKNPTEQKIIPVPPRRFPDELRDPRSPPEPWLRSDYAVAAWALAIVVLFVFILRRLLA
;
A
#
# COMPACT_ATOMS: atom_id res chain seq x y z
N GLU A 1 4.62 11.16 11.93
CA GLU A 1 3.68 10.32 12.69
C GLU A 1 2.26 10.85 12.50
N PRO A 2 1.25 9.96 12.45
CA PRO A 2 -0.12 10.40 12.62
C PRO A 2 -0.21 11.30 13.86
N ALA A 3 -1.05 12.32 13.82
CA ALA A 3 -1.18 13.23 14.95
C ALA A 3 -1.36 12.45 16.27
N LEU A 4 -0.66 12.83 17.32
CA LEU A 4 -0.72 12.17 18.63
C LEU A 4 -2.15 11.82 19.09
N PRO A 5 -3.17 12.73 18.95
CA PRO A 5 -4.54 12.42 19.31
C PRO A 5 -5.14 11.20 18.61
N VAL A 6 -4.79 10.98 17.34
CA VAL A 6 -5.26 9.81 16.56
C VAL A 6 -4.69 8.52 17.12
N ARG A 7 -3.43 8.53 17.48
CA ARG A 7 -2.70 7.40 18.05
C ARG A 7 -3.21 7.03 19.44
N GLU A 8 -3.44 8.03 20.27
CA GLU A 8 -4.01 7.87 21.62
C GLU A 8 -5.45 7.33 21.54
N ASP A 9 -6.27 7.87 20.63
CA ASP A 9 -7.63 7.42 20.41
C ASP A 9 -7.67 5.97 19.93
N LEU A 10 -6.83 5.60 18.97
CA LEU A 10 -6.71 4.22 18.49
C LEU A 10 -6.22 3.28 19.60
N ALA A 11 -5.23 3.68 20.38
CA ALA A 11 -4.72 2.89 21.50
C ALA A 11 -5.75 2.72 22.62
N ALA A 12 -6.53 3.75 22.91
CA ALA A 12 -7.61 3.69 23.90
C ALA A 12 -8.72 2.75 23.43
N TRP A 13 -9.08 2.82 22.14
CA TRP A 13 -10.07 1.91 21.55
C TRP A 13 -9.57 0.46 21.56
N ALA A 14 -8.32 0.21 21.17
CA ALA A 14 -7.76 -1.14 21.10
C ALA A 14 -7.72 -1.85 22.46
N LYS A 15 -7.57 -1.10 23.57
CA LYS A 15 -7.59 -1.65 24.94
C LYS A 15 -8.96 -2.20 25.37
N VAL A 16 -10.04 -1.66 24.82
CA VAL A 16 -11.42 -2.03 25.21
C VAL A 16 -12.16 -2.82 24.13
N SER A 17 -11.58 -2.88 22.94
CA SER A 17 -12.17 -3.59 21.80
C SER A 17 -11.91 -5.09 21.93
N ALA A 18 -12.93 -5.89 21.80
CA ALA A 18 -12.78 -7.34 21.76
C ALA A 18 -12.14 -7.77 20.43
N ILE A 19 -11.16 -8.69 20.51
CA ILE A 19 -10.54 -9.33 19.32
C ILE A 19 -11.47 -10.44 18.83
N ASN A 20 -12.69 -10.10 18.48
CA ASN A 20 -13.69 -10.98 17.90
C ASN A 20 -14.59 -10.19 16.97
N GLY A 21 -15.15 -10.85 15.98
CA GLY A 21 -16.07 -10.24 15.03
C GLY A 21 -15.83 -10.69 13.59
N ALA A 22 -16.61 -10.13 12.69
CA ALA A 22 -16.51 -10.38 11.27
C ALA A 22 -15.77 -9.22 10.57
N ILE A 23 -15.10 -9.52 9.47
CA ILE A 23 -14.51 -8.51 8.62
C ILE A 23 -15.64 -7.78 7.89
N GLU A 24 -15.75 -6.48 8.09
CA GLU A 24 -16.72 -5.64 7.41
C GLU A 24 -16.12 -5.04 6.13
N PHE A 25 -16.81 -5.24 5.02
CA PHE A 25 -16.43 -4.67 3.73
C PHE A 25 -17.23 -3.42 3.44
N PRO A 26 -16.60 -2.34 2.94
CA PRO A 26 -17.32 -1.14 2.55
C PRO A 26 -18.19 -1.41 1.31
N PRO A 27 -19.33 -0.71 1.15
CA PRO A 27 -20.13 -0.80 -0.06
C PRO A 27 -19.37 -0.18 -1.25
N LEU A 28 -19.51 -0.79 -2.43
CA LEU A 28 -18.84 -0.30 -3.65
C LEU A 28 -19.53 0.90 -4.30
N ILE A 29 -20.66 1.35 -3.78
CA ILE A 29 -21.46 2.41 -4.39
C ILE A 29 -20.70 3.73 -4.59
N TRP A 30 -19.78 4.02 -3.71
CA TRP A 30 -18.94 5.22 -3.80
C TRP A 30 -17.88 5.16 -4.91
N LEU A 31 -17.61 3.99 -5.47
CA LEU A 31 -16.73 3.82 -6.63
C LEU A 31 -17.43 4.13 -7.95
N GLY A 32 -18.74 4.33 -7.96
CA GLY A 32 -19.51 4.53 -9.17
C GLY A 32 -19.52 3.33 -10.13
N ALA A 33 -19.34 2.12 -9.60
CA ALA A 33 -19.28 0.87 -10.35
C ALA A 33 -20.09 -0.24 -9.64
N PRO A 34 -21.41 -0.05 -9.46
CA PRO A 34 -22.24 -0.94 -8.65
C PRO A 34 -22.49 -2.32 -9.29
N ASP A 35 -22.43 -2.39 -10.63
CA ASP A 35 -22.75 -3.62 -11.34
C ASP A 35 -21.50 -4.49 -11.50
N VAL A 36 -21.68 -5.79 -11.31
CA VAL A 36 -20.63 -6.80 -11.47
C VAL A 36 -21.04 -7.80 -12.54
N VAL A 37 -20.18 -7.99 -13.53
CA VAL A 37 -20.31 -9.05 -14.54
C VAL A 37 -19.17 -10.04 -14.31
N ALA A 38 -19.50 -11.26 -13.92
CA ALA A 38 -18.55 -12.36 -13.76
C ALA A 38 -18.74 -13.39 -14.90
N GLY A 39 -17.68 -14.13 -15.23
CA GLY A 39 -17.72 -15.10 -16.31
C GLY A 39 -17.73 -14.46 -17.71
N ALA A 40 -17.38 -13.18 -17.81
CA ALA A 40 -17.33 -12.48 -19.08
C ALA A 40 -16.10 -12.86 -19.91
N GLN A 41 -16.24 -12.87 -21.22
CA GLN A 41 -15.13 -13.03 -22.17
C GLN A 41 -15.09 -11.83 -23.12
N LEU A 42 -13.90 -11.27 -23.29
CA LEU A 42 -13.66 -10.19 -24.25
C LEU A 42 -13.41 -10.79 -25.64
N ALA A 43 -14.19 -10.37 -26.62
CA ALA A 43 -13.93 -10.71 -28.01
C ALA A 43 -12.67 -10.04 -28.55
N GLY A 44 -12.10 -10.58 -29.63
CA GLY A 44 -10.88 -10.07 -30.25
C GLY A 44 -10.99 -8.65 -30.84
N ASP A 45 -12.22 -8.14 -31.02
CA ASP A 45 -12.50 -6.76 -31.44
C ASP A 45 -12.26 -5.72 -30.28
N GLY A 46 -12.10 -6.21 -29.05
CA GLY A 46 -11.95 -5.37 -27.86
C GLY A 46 -13.19 -4.54 -27.50
N ARG A 47 -14.34 -4.84 -28.09
CA ARG A 47 -15.59 -4.07 -27.95
C ARG A 47 -16.81 -4.91 -27.60
N THR A 48 -16.72 -6.21 -27.77
CA THR A 48 -17.81 -7.14 -27.50
C THR A 48 -17.51 -7.99 -26.29
N LEU A 49 -18.42 -8.00 -25.33
CA LEU A 49 -18.38 -8.87 -24.14
C LEU A 49 -19.41 -10.00 -24.32
N ARG A 50 -19.00 -11.21 -24.00
CA ARG A 50 -19.87 -12.39 -23.95
C ARG A 50 -19.99 -12.85 -22.50
N SER A 51 -21.21 -12.94 -22.01
CA SER A 51 -21.48 -13.43 -20.64
C SER A 51 -22.84 -14.11 -20.59
N GLY A 52 -22.93 -15.30 -20.00
CA GLY A 52 -24.20 -16.02 -19.81
C GLY A 52 -24.99 -16.29 -21.09
N GLY A 53 -24.34 -16.43 -22.24
CA GLY A 53 -24.98 -16.62 -23.54
C GLY A 53 -25.48 -15.34 -24.21
N SER A 54 -25.27 -14.18 -23.61
CA SER A 54 -25.62 -12.87 -24.15
C SER A 54 -24.37 -12.11 -24.60
N GLU A 55 -24.54 -11.26 -25.60
CA GLU A 55 -23.49 -10.32 -26.03
C GLU A 55 -23.86 -8.89 -25.57
N MET A 56 -22.86 -8.15 -25.13
CA MET A 56 -22.97 -6.76 -24.71
C MET A 56 -21.90 -5.92 -25.37
N VAL A 57 -22.21 -4.66 -25.65
CA VAL A 57 -21.19 -3.70 -26.11
C VAL A 57 -20.36 -3.24 -24.93
N LEU A 58 -19.06 -3.47 -24.98
CA LEU A 58 -18.10 -2.93 -24.02
C LEU A 58 -17.86 -1.45 -24.31
N GLN A 59 -18.07 -0.63 -23.31
CA GLN A 59 -17.64 0.76 -23.26
C GLN A 59 -16.72 0.93 -22.05
N LEU A 60 -15.71 1.78 -22.15
CA LEU A 60 -14.85 2.10 -21.01
C LEU A 60 -15.36 3.35 -20.32
N VAL A 61 -15.15 3.46 -18.99
CA VAL A 61 -15.38 4.73 -18.28
C VAL A 61 -14.56 5.86 -18.92
N PRO A 62 -14.99 7.12 -18.83
CA PRO A 62 -14.20 8.24 -19.33
C PRO A 62 -12.83 8.28 -18.66
N ARG A 63 -11.78 8.43 -19.46
CA ARG A 63 -10.39 8.52 -19.00
C ARG A 63 -10.16 9.83 -18.28
N LEU A 64 -9.54 9.77 -17.10
CA LEU A 64 -9.04 10.98 -16.43
C LEU A 64 -7.83 11.56 -17.20
N PRO A 65 -7.73 12.90 -17.35
CA PRO A 65 -6.68 13.52 -18.17
C PRO A 65 -5.25 13.16 -17.75
N LEU A 66 -5.00 13.04 -16.45
CA LEU A 66 -3.67 12.73 -15.89
C LEU A 66 -3.38 11.23 -15.83
N ASN A 67 -4.35 10.39 -16.17
CA ASN A 67 -4.16 8.95 -16.16
C ASN A 67 -3.52 8.50 -17.49
N SER A 68 -2.24 8.22 -17.43
CA SER A 68 -1.45 7.83 -18.60
C SER A 68 -1.47 6.31 -18.84
N ALA A 69 -1.63 5.48 -17.80
CA ALA A 69 -1.89 4.06 -17.94
C ALA A 69 -3.37 3.85 -18.34
N TRP A 70 -3.62 3.11 -19.42
CA TRP A 70 -4.95 2.94 -19.96
C TRP A 70 -5.08 1.66 -20.79
N PHE A 71 -6.31 1.20 -20.94
CA PHE A 71 -6.65 0.09 -21.79
C PHE A 71 -6.31 0.37 -23.26
N ASP A 72 -5.49 -0.47 -23.87
CA ASP A 72 -5.02 -0.37 -25.25
C ASP A 72 -5.09 -1.72 -25.99
N ALA A 73 -4.49 -1.81 -27.17
CA ALA A 73 -4.45 -3.05 -27.96
C ALA A 73 -3.75 -4.20 -27.22
N ASN A 74 -2.73 -3.91 -26.40
CA ASN A 74 -2.06 -4.94 -25.59
C ASN A 74 -2.97 -5.47 -24.49
N SER A 75 -3.83 -4.60 -23.94
CA SER A 75 -4.88 -5.01 -22.99
C SER A 75 -5.86 -5.98 -23.64
N VAL A 76 -6.30 -5.70 -24.88
CA VAL A 76 -7.19 -6.62 -25.63
C VAL A 76 -6.53 -7.99 -25.79
N VAL A 77 -5.27 -8.03 -26.22
CA VAL A 77 -4.52 -9.29 -26.38
C VAL A 77 -4.40 -10.03 -25.06
N PHE A 78 -4.12 -9.33 -23.97
CA PHE A 78 -3.96 -9.93 -22.64
C PHE A 78 -5.26 -10.54 -22.11
N PHE A 79 -6.38 -9.82 -22.25
CA PHE A 79 -7.67 -10.26 -21.72
C PHE A 79 -8.41 -11.24 -22.66
N HIS A 80 -8.06 -11.26 -23.94
CA HIS A 80 -8.70 -12.16 -24.91
C HIS A 80 -8.52 -13.64 -24.52
N GLY A 81 -9.61 -14.38 -24.56
CA GLY A 81 -9.62 -15.80 -24.20
C GLY A 81 -9.60 -16.09 -22.69
N ARG A 82 -9.52 -15.06 -21.83
CA ARG A 82 -9.64 -15.20 -20.36
C ARG A 82 -11.08 -15.00 -19.94
N THR A 83 -11.44 -15.64 -18.85
CA THR A 83 -12.69 -15.35 -18.14
C THR A 83 -12.45 -14.19 -17.18
N LEU A 84 -13.31 -13.18 -17.24
CA LEU A 84 -13.14 -11.91 -16.53
C LEU A 84 -14.26 -11.68 -15.52
N LYS A 85 -13.91 -11.08 -14.39
CA LYS A 85 -14.84 -10.34 -13.53
C LYS A 85 -14.63 -8.85 -13.79
N MET A 86 -15.70 -8.13 -14.00
CA MET A 86 -15.67 -6.71 -14.33
C MET A 86 -16.65 -5.97 -13.45
N ARG A 87 -16.27 -4.76 -13.01
CA ARG A 87 -17.17 -3.83 -12.33
C ARG A 87 -17.42 -2.61 -13.21
N GLY A 88 -18.62 -2.08 -13.15
CA GLY A 88 -19.01 -0.97 -14.00
C GLY A 88 -20.47 -0.60 -13.84
N ASN A 89 -21.07 -0.16 -14.93
CA ASN A 89 -22.49 0.18 -15.02
C ASN A 89 -23.14 -0.50 -16.21
N GLN A 90 -24.20 -1.25 -15.97
CA GLN A 90 -25.02 -1.85 -17.01
C GLN A 90 -26.03 -0.82 -17.56
N LEU A 91 -25.93 -0.48 -18.83
CA LEU A 91 -26.81 0.47 -19.51
C LEU A 91 -27.49 -0.19 -20.73
N GLY A 92 -28.55 -0.95 -20.48
CA GLY A 92 -29.19 -1.76 -21.51
C GLY A 92 -28.25 -2.84 -22.06
N GLU A 93 -27.99 -2.84 -23.37
CA GLU A 93 -27.07 -3.77 -24.03
C GLU A 93 -25.59 -3.34 -23.94
N ARG A 94 -25.29 -2.29 -23.21
CA ARG A 94 -23.91 -1.79 -23.02
C ARG A 94 -23.47 -1.98 -21.58
N PHE A 95 -22.22 -2.38 -21.41
CA PHE A 95 -21.55 -2.40 -20.10
C PHE A 95 -20.42 -1.37 -20.09
N VAL A 96 -20.55 -0.35 -19.24
CA VAL A 96 -19.53 0.67 -19.06
C VAL A 96 -18.55 0.20 -18.00
N ALA A 97 -17.48 -0.43 -18.46
CA ALA A 97 -16.50 -1.06 -17.59
C ALA A 97 -15.57 -0.05 -16.92
N ARG A 98 -15.33 -0.24 -15.63
CA ARG A 98 -14.33 0.45 -14.85
C ARG A 98 -13.17 -0.46 -14.48
N THR A 99 -13.43 -1.72 -14.12
CA THR A 99 -12.39 -2.67 -13.76
C THR A 99 -12.38 -3.89 -14.66
N PHE A 100 -11.22 -4.50 -14.81
CA PHE A 100 -11.00 -5.77 -15.48
C PHE A 100 -10.19 -6.67 -14.57
N TRP A 101 -10.72 -7.86 -14.25
CA TRP A 101 -10.04 -8.81 -13.40
C TRP A 101 -10.08 -10.22 -14.00
N PRO A 102 -8.92 -10.85 -14.27
CA PRO A 102 -8.85 -12.24 -14.72
C PRO A 102 -9.28 -13.18 -13.59
N GLN A 103 -10.28 -14.04 -13.85
CA GLN A 103 -10.75 -15.00 -12.86
C GLN A 103 -9.81 -16.21 -12.67
N ASP A 104 -8.81 -16.36 -13.52
CA ASP A 104 -7.70 -17.29 -13.35
C ASP A 104 -6.65 -16.79 -12.31
N PHE A 105 -6.72 -15.54 -11.87
CA PHE A 105 -5.96 -15.02 -10.73
C PHE A 105 -6.61 -15.50 -9.43
N ARG A 106 -6.24 -16.71 -9.01
CA ARG A 106 -6.80 -17.38 -7.83
C ARG A 106 -5.77 -18.28 -7.17
N ILE A 107 -5.98 -18.58 -5.89
CA ILE A 107 -5.19 -19.56 -5.17
C ILE A 107 -5.53 -20.96 -5.69
N PRO A 108 -4.58 -21.76 -6.17
CA PRO A 108 -4.81 -23.15 -6.56
C PRO A 108 -5.10 -24.01 -5.31
N GLU A 109 -5.75 -25.17 -5.49
CA GLU A 109 -6.04 -26.11 -4.39
C GLU A 109 -4.78 -26.62 -3.68
N GLY A 110 -3.64 -26.67 -4.38
CA GLY A 110 -2.34 -27.06 -3.85
C GLY A 110 -1.26 -26.13 -4.39
N PRO A 111 -1.03 -24.96 -3.76
CA PRO A 111 0.03 -24.06 -4.18
C PRO A 111 1.39 -24.76 -4.03
N ALA A 112 2.28 -24.52 -4.99
CA ALA A 112 3.65 -25.04 -4.96
C ALA A 112 4.35 -24.59 -3.67
N ARG A 113 5.14 -25.45 -3.08
CA ARG A 113 5.90 -25.11 -1.88
C ARG A 113 7.11 -24.26 -2.28
N SER A 114 7.24 -23.12 -1.63
CA SER A 114 8.41 -22.26 -1.81
C SER A 114 9.64 -22.86 -1.16
N GLU A 115 10.80 -22.64 -1.76
CA GLU A 115 12.09 -23.06 -1.18
C GLU A 115 12.42 -22.32 0.13
N LEU A 116 11.84 -21.14 0.32
CA LEU A 116 12.02 -20.35 1.54
C LEU A 116 11.37 -20.93 2.79
N ALA A 117 10.58 -21.96 2.70
CA ALA A 117 9.57 -22.43 3.66
C ALA A 117 9.98 -22.54 5.15
N ALA A 118 11.20 -22.20 5.55
CA ALA A 118 11.66 -22.44 6.92
C ALA A 118 12.59 -21.39 7.53
N ASP A 119 13.02 -20.37 6.80
CA ASP A 119 13.99 -19.40 7.32
C ASP A 119 13.49 -17.94 7.24
N PRO A 120 12.88 -17.41 8.33
CA PRO A 120 12.47 -16.01 8.39
C PRO A 120 13.63 -15.03 8.20
N ALA A 121 14.86 -15.40 8.57
CA ALA A 121 16.01 -14.51 8.42
C ALA A 121 16.40 -14.30 6.96
N ALA A 122 16.22 -15.34 6.13
CA ALA A 122 16.48 -15.27 4.70
C ALA A 122 15.34 -14.65 3.89
N PHE A 123 14.20 -14.34 4.52
CA PHE A 123 13.01 -13.85 3.82
C PHE A 123 13.29 -12.60 2.99
N ARG A 124 14.00 -11.65 3.53
CA ARG A 124 14.37 -10.42 2.86
C ARG A 124 15.18 -10.68 1.58
N ASP A 125 16.24 -11.46 1.69
CA ASP A 125 17.13 -11.75 0.56
C ASP A 125 16.40 -12.57 -0.50
N TRP A 126 15.55 -13.48 -0.06
CA TRP A 126 14.73 -14.30 -0.96
C TRP A 126 13.70 -13.45 -1.73
N ILE A 127 13.00 -12.53 -1.07
CA ILE A 127 12.05 -11.64 -1.73
C ILE A 127 12.77 -10.76 -2.77
N ARG A 128 13.94 -10.24 -2.43
CA ARG A 128 14.75 -9.42 -3.35
C ARG A 128 15.31 -10.20 -4.54
N ALA A 129 15.59 -11.50 -4.35
CA ALA A 129 16.03 -12.38 -5.43
C ALA A 129 14.91 -12.75 -6.41
N GLN A 130 13.64 -12.49 -6.08
CA GLN A 130 12.54 -12.73 -7.01
C GLN A 130 12.69 -11.85 -8.26
N PRO A 131 12.21 -12.32 -9.43
CA PRO A 131 12.26 -11.53 -10.66
C PRO A 131 11.70 -10.15 -10.40
N GLN A 132 12.53 -9.15 -10.61
CA GLN A 132 12.17 -7.77 -10.29
C GLN A 132 10.91 -7.37 -11.02
N GLY A 133 10.01 -6.75 -10.23
CA GLY A 133 8.74 -6.30 -10.71
C GLY A 133 7.78 -7.38 -11.12
N GLY A 134 8.17 -8.62 -11.19
CA GLY A 134 7.31 -9.69 -11.70
C GLY A 134 6.63 -9.34 -13.02
N ALA A 135 7.05 -8.22 -13.63
CA ALA A 135 6.39 -7.59 -14.76
C ALA A 135 6.16 -8.54 -15.93
N ARG A 136 7.07 -9.47 -16.11
CA ARG A 136 7.02 -10.46 -17.19
C ARG A 136 6.72 -11.87 -16.69
N SER A 137 6.51 -12.01 -15.39
CA SER A 137 6.17 -13.29 -14.78
C SER A 137 4.69 -13.57 -14.92
N SER A 138 4.30 -14.83 -14.94
CA SER A 138 2.89 -15.22 -14.81
C SER A 138 2.38 -14.90 -13.40
N PHE A 139 1.05 -14.88 -13.23
CA PHE A 139 0.46 -14.95 -11.90
C PHE A 139 0.91 -16.25 -11.21
N VAL A 140 1.43 -16.14 -9.99
CA VAL A 140 1.97 -17.28 -9.24
C VAL A 140 1.54 -17.19 -7.78
N VAL A 141 1.20 -18.35 -7.20
CA VAL A 141 0.95 -18.52 -5.77
C VAL A 141 1.87 -19.62 -5.24
N GLU A 142 2.65 -19.30 -4.23
CA GLU A 142 3.56 -20.23 -3.56
C GLU A 142 3.24 -20.30 -2.06
N SER A 143 3.27 -21.51 -1.49
CA SER A 143 3.18 -21.74 -0.06
C SER A 143 4.55 -21.54 0.58
N VAL A 144 4.72 -20.48 1.36
CA VAL A 144 5.96 -20.17 2.06
C VAL A 144 6.09 -20.98 3.34
N TRP A 145 4.99 -21.08 4.07
CA TRP A 145 4.91 -21.84 5.31
C TRP A 145 3.50 -22.40 5.52
N ARG A 146 3.41 -23.59 6.08
CA ARG A 146 2.15 -24.21 6.49
C ARG A 146 2.32 -24.90 7.83
N ARG A 147 1.34 -24.72 8.70
CA ARG A 147 1.26 -25.46 9.97
C ARG A 147 1.15 -26.97 9.69
N SER A 148 1.80 -27.78 10.49
CA SER A 148 1.86 -29.25 10.27
C SER A 148 0.48 -29.92 10.32
N ASP A 149 -0.42 -29.38 11.13
CA ASP A 149 -1.82 -29.80 11.29
C ASP A 149 -2.82 -28.87 10.59
N GLY A 150 -2.29 -27.88 9.85
CA GLY A 150 -3.09 -26.89 9.12
C GLY A 150 -3.75 -27.47 7.87
N SER A 151 -4.93 -26.94 7.56
CA SER A 151 -5.65 -27.28 6.32
C SER A 151 -5.10 -26.50 5.12
N ALA A 152 -5.26 -27.05 3.92
CA ALA A 152 -5.04 -26.29 2.69
C ALA A 152 -6.00 -25.09 2.60
N PRO A 153 -5.61 -24.01 1.89
CA PRO A 153 -6.46 -22.84 1.71
C PRO A 153 -7.83 -23.21 1.16
N ARG A 154 -8.88 -22.72 1.77
CA ARG A 154 -10.26 -23.04 1.40
C ARG A 154 -11.16 -21.81 1.39
N ALA A 155 -12.19 -21.86 0.58
CA ALA A 155 -13.18 -20.79 0.52
C ALA A 155 -13.76 -20.44 1.88
N GLY A 156 -13.91 -19.16 2.16
CA GLY A 156 -14.39 -18.61 3.42
C GLY A 156 -13.31 -18.46 4.50
N GLN A 157 -12.10 -18.97 4.29
CA GLN A 157 -11.02 -18.85 5.26
C GLN A 157 -10.56 -17.38 5.36
N PRO A 158 -10.54 -16.80 6.58
CA PRO A 158 -10.12 -15.42 6.77
C PRO A 158 -8.61 -15.25 6.58
N LEU A 159 -8.19 -14.01 6.29
CA LEU A 159 -6.78 -13.71 6.08
C LEU A 159 -6.39 -12.30 6.52
N ILE A 160 -5.10 -12.16 6.80
CA ILE A 160 -4.38 -10.89 6.83
C ILE A 160 -3.32 -10.94 5.73
N GLY A 161 -3.16 -9.83 5.00
CA GLY A 161 -2.14 -9.74 3.95
C GLY A 161 -1.36 -8.44 4.02
N LEU A 162 -0.13 -8.54 3.50
CA LEU A 162 0.76 -7.42 3.25
C LEU A 162 0.88 -7.29 1.73
N MET A 163 0.71 -6.09 1.19
CA MET A 163 0.87 -5.83 -0.23
C MET A 163 1.98 -4.83 -0.49
N LEU A 164 2.87 -5.19 -1.41
CA LEU A 164 3.88 -4.31 -1.95
C LEU A 164 3.66 -4.14 -3.46
N ASN A 165 3.35 -2.93 -3.88
CA ASN A 165 3.37 -2.57 -5.30
C ASN A 165 4.77 -2.17 -5.73
N GLY A 166 5.18 -2.59 -6.92
CA GLY A 166 6.43 -2.21 -7.55
C GLY A 166 6.52 -0.72 -7.86
N ALA A 167 7.70 -0.28 -8.30
CA ALA A 167 7.91 1.10 -8.73
C ALA A 167 7.02 1.44 -9.93
N GLN A 168 6.61 2.70 -10.02
CA GLN A 168 5.78 3.16 -11.13
C GLN A 168 6.60 3.93 -12.15
N GLY A 169 6.25 3.76 -13.43
CA GLY A 169 6.99 4.35 -14.54
C GLY A 169 6.48 5.70 -15.03
N ASP A 170 5.40 6.23 -14.45
CA ASP A 170 4.81 7.49 -14.90
C ASP A 170 5.50 8.72 -14.35
N ASP A 171 6.12 8.57 -13.19
CA ASP A 171 6.58 9.65 -12.35
C ASP A 171 7.80 9.18 -11.55
N ASP A 172 8.88 9.93 -11.61
CA ASP A 172 10.11 9.60 -10.89
C ASP A 172 9.91 9.59 -9.37
N GLU A 173 8.89 10.26 -8.86
CA GLU A 173 8.51 10.22 -7.45
C GLU A 173 7.97 8.84 -7.01
N ALA A 174 7.49 8.03 -7.94
CA ALA A 174 6.88 6.74 -7.65
C ALA A 174 7.86 5.57 -7.50
N HIS A 175 9.17 5.81 -7.49
CA HIS A 175 10.19 4.79 -7.23
C HIS A 175 10.08 4.13 -5.85
N GLY A 176 9.46 4.80 -4.88
CA GLY A 176 9.21 4.26 -3.56
C GLY A 176 8.22 3.09 -3.50
N GLY A 177 7.46 2.86 -4.56
CA GLY A 177 6.40 1.86 -4.56
C GLY A 177 5.22 2.25 -3.66
N HIS A 178 4.42 1.24 -3.28
CA HIS A 178 3.31 1.46 -2.35
C HIS A 178 3.13 0.24 -1.45
N PHE A 179 2.75 0.47 -0.20
CA PHE A 179 2.47 -0.57 0.79
C PHE A 179 1.04 -0.45 1.31
N ALA A 180 0.37 -1.60 1.47
CA ALA A 180 -0.95 -1.64 2.09
C ALA A 180 -1.14 -2.91 2.93
N LEU A 181 -1.91 -2.78 4.01
CA LEU A 181 -2.44 -3.92 4.73
C LEU A 181 -3.72 -4.42 4.06
N MET A 182 -3.89 -5.72 4.03
CA MET A 182 -5.06 -6.37 3.47
C MET A 182 -5.76 -7.24 4.50
N THR A 183 -7.06 -7.37 4.35
CA THR A 183 -7.89 -8.34 5.06
C THR A 183 -8.91 -8.95 4.10
N GLY A 184 -9.49 -10.06 4.45
CA GLY A 184 -10.52 -10.67 3.62
C GLY A 184 -10.74 -12.12 3.94
N HIS A 185 -11.38 -12.79 2.98
CA HIS A 185 -11.59 -14.24 2.99
C HIS A 185 -11.18 -14.80 1.63
N ILE A 186 -10.68 -16.03 1.62
CA ILE A 186 -10.50 -16.75 0.37
C ILE A 186 -11.86 -16.93 -0.29
N GLY A 187 -12.01 -16.44 -1.50
CA GLY A 187 -13.23 -16.54 -2.27
C GLY A 187 -13.52 -17.98 -2.76
N VAL A 188 -14.67 -18.15 -3.37
CA VAL A 188 -15.05 -19.41 -4.02
C VAL A 188 -13.99 -19.78 -5.07
N GLN A 189 -13.60 -21.04 -5.11
CA GLN A 189 -12.55 -21.55 -6.01
C GLN A 189 -11.18 -20.86 -5.85
N GLY A 190 -10.87 -20.34 -4.65
CA GLY A 190 -9.61 -19.66 -4.40
C GLY A 190 -9.57 -18.21 -4.87
N GLY A 191 -10.70 -17.57 -5.12
CA GLY A 191 -10.79 -16.17 -5.54
C GLY A 191 -10.10 -15.22 -4.55
N ILE A 192 -9.43 -14.22 -5.09
CA ILE A 192 -8.69 -13.20 -4.32
C ILE A 192 -9.18 -11.77 -4.62
N ASP A 193 -10.05 -11.62 -5.55
CA ASP A 193 -10.54 -10.38 -6.14
C ASP A 193 -11.27 -9.46 -5.14
N ASP A 194 -11.92 -10.03 -4.12
CA ASP A 194 -12.64 -9.28 -3.09
C ASP A 194 -11.82 -9.02 -1.82
N TRP A 195 -10.50 -9.34 -1.79
CA TRP A 195 -9.66 -8.98 -0.65
C TRP A 195 -9.59 -7.47 -0.50
N LEU A 196 -9.75 -7.00 0.71
CA LEU A 196 -9.82 -5.58 1.01
C LEU A 196 -8.42 -5.00 1.16
N VAL A 197 -8.03 -4.13 0.24
CA VAL A 197 -6.78 -3.38 0.26
C VAL A 197 -7.02 -2.05 0.98
N ASN A 198 -6.32 -1.82 2.09
CA ASN A 198 -6.42 -0.56 2.83
C ASN A 198 -5.42 0.45 2.26
N ASN A 199 -5.88 1.20 1.27
CA ASN A 199 -5.06 2.15 0.53
C ASN A 199 -5.09 3.54 1.18
N PHE A 200 -3.94 4.01 1.68
CA PHE A 200 -3.74 5.39 2.13
C PHE A 200 -2.94 6.16 1.10
N TYR A 201 -3.42 7.32 0.72
CA TYR A 201 -2.77 8.26 -0.19
C TYR A 201 -3.17 9.69 0.16
N THR A 202 -2.57 10.70 -0.47
CA THR A 202 -2.96 12.09 -0.23
C THR A 202 -4.38 12.38 -0.73
N LEU A 203 -5.21 13.02 0.10
CA LEU A 203 -6.55 13.42 -0.29
C LEU A 203 -6.55 14.59 -1.28
N ASP A 204 -5.53 15.43 -1.25
CA ASP A 204 -5.46 16.65 -2.07
C ASP A 204 -5.29 16.38 -3.56
N ALA A 205 -4.70 15.23 -3.93
CA ALA A 205 -4.34 14.91 -5.31
C ALA A 205 -5.07 13.70 -5.90
N GLU A 206 -5.84 12.97 -5.10
CA GLU A 206 -6.40 11.67 -5.49
C GLU A 206 -7.37 11.73 -6.65
N SER A 207 -8.16 12.81 -6.76
CA SER A 207 -9.18 12.93 -7.81
C SER A 207 -8.58 13.13 -9.19
N GLU A 208 -7.45 13.78 -9.31
CA GLU A 208 -6.76 14.05 -10.57
C GLU A 208 -6.00 12.83 -11.10
N LYS A 209 -5.41 12.04 -10.21
CA LYS A 209 -4.69 10.80 -10.56
C LYS A 209 -5.59 9.57 -10.54
N GLY A 210 -6.84 9.68 -10.08
CA GLY A 210 -7.78 8.57 -9.95
C GLY A 210 -7.44 7.62 -8.80
N ILE A 211 -6.57 8.01 -7.89
CA ILE A 211 -6.20 7.22 -6.73
C ILE A 211 -7.27 7.40 -5.66
N ILE A 212 -7.73 6.29 -5.10
CA ILE A 212 -8.75 6.30 -4.05
C ILE A 212 -8.11 5.91 -2.73
N ALA A 213 -8.01 6.89 -1.83
CA ALA A 213 -7.54 6.67 -0.46
C ALA A 213 -8.68 6.09 0.40
N ALA A 214 -8.88 4.80 0.30
CA ALA A 214 -9.97 4.08 0.97
C ALA A 214 -9.67 2.58 1.04
N PRO A 215 -10.39 1.81 1.88
CA PRO A 215 -10.43 0.37 1.75
C PRO A 215 -11.18 0.00 0.46
N VAL A 216 -10.51 -0.72 -0.44
CA VAL A 216 -11.06 -1.13 -1.74
C VAL A 216 -10.79 -2.60 -2.02
N PRO A 217 -11.68 -3.32 -2.73
CA PRO A 217 -11.40 -4.68 -3.17
C PRO A 217 -10.19 -4.74 -4.12
N LEU A 218 -9.46 -5.85 -4.09
CA LEU A 218 -8.22 -6.03 -4.85
C LEU A 218 -8.43 -5.87 -6.36
N ASP A 219 -9.55 -6.38 -6.89
CA ASP A 219 -9.91 -6.22 -8.30
C ASP A 219 -10.14 -4.74 -8.68
N ASN A 220 -10.63 -3.96 -7.74
CA ASN A 220 -10.76 -2.51 -7.90
C ASN A 220 -9.41 -1.81 -7.77
N TYR A 221 -8.65 -2.18 -6.75
CA TYR A 221 -7.37 -1.54 -6.49
C TYR A 221 -6.41 -1.68 -7.68
N LEU A 222 -6.24 -2.90 -8.19
CA LEU A 222 -5.32 -3.17 -9.31
C LEU A 222 -5.97 -2.99 -10.69
N GLY A 223 -7.25 -3.30 -10.82
CA GLY A 223 -7.95 -3.37 -12.12
C GLY A 223 -8.73 -2.12 -12.51
N ASP A 224 -8.71 -1.05 -11.72
CA ASP A 224 -9.42 0.21 -12.03
C ASP A 224 -8.69 1.00 -13.11
N LEU A 225 -9.35 1.19 -14.26
CA LEU A 225 -8.87 1.97 -15.39
C LEU A 225 -8.49 3.41 -15.01
N ASN A 226 -9.18 4.00 -14.06
CA ASN A 226 -8.94 5.37 -13.63
C ASN A 226 -7.97 5.48 -12.45
N SER A 227 -7.49 4.35 -11.91
CA SER A 227 -6.39 4.36 -10.95
C SER A 227 -5.06 4.17 -11.68
N GLY A 228 -4.60 5.20 -12.37
CA GLY A 228 -3.41 5.16 -13.22
C GLY A 228 -2.14 4.74 -12.50
N GLN A 229 -2.07 4.95 -11.19
CA GLN A 229 -0.94 4.49 -10.39
C GLN A 229 -1.07 3.04 -9.93
N ALA A 230 -2.26 2.48 -9.92
CA ALA A 230 -2.49 1.10 -9.51
C ALA A 230 -2.74 0.15 -10.68
N TRP A 231 -3.14 0.67 -11.86
CA TRP A 231 -3.44 -0.15 -13.04
C TRP A 231 -2.38 -1.19 -13.31
N TYR A 232 -2.62 -2.37 -12.77
CA TYR A 232 -1.78 -3.56 -12.86
C TYR A 232 -0.28 -3.33 -12.66
N ARG A 233 0.07 -2.56 -11.63
CA ARG A 233 1.45 -2.56 -11.14
C ARG A 233 1.83 -3.97 -10.72
N PRO A 234 3.06 -4.41 -10.99
CA PRO A 234 3.54 -5.68 -10.46
C PRO A 234 3.47 -5.63 -8.94
N SER A 235 2.89 -6.67 -8.33
CA SER A 235 2.61 -6.65 -6.90
C SER A 235 2.96 -7.97 -6.24
N TYR A 236 3.52 -7.88 -5.03
CA TYR A 236 3.75 -8.99 -4.13
C TYR A 236 2.74 -8.92 -3.01
N LEU A 237 2.04 -10.03 -2.75
CA LEU A 237 1.11 -10.16 -1.65
C LEU A 237 1.62 -11.29 -0.75
N LEU A 238 1.96 -10.98 0.50
CA LEU A 238 2.25 -11.99 1.51
C LEU A 238 1.03 -12.17 2.40
N VAL A 239 0.42 -13.33 2.37
CA VAL A 239 -0.91 -13.56 2.92
C VAL A 239 -0.86 -14.68 3.96
N ALA A 240 -1.21 -14.37 5.20
CA ALA A 240 -1.47 -15.35 6.24
C ALA A 240 -2.94 -15.75 6.21
N THR A 241 -3.26 -16.99 5.88
CA THR A 241 -4.58 -17.57 6.09
C THR A 241 -4.75 -17.92 7.56
N LEU A 242 -5.93 -17.67 8.09
CA LEU A 242 -6.20 -17.77 9.51
C LEU A 242 -7.28 -18.81 9.82
N LYS A 243 -7.18 -19.42 10.98
CA LYS A 243 -8.19 -20.32 11.51
C LYS A 243 -9.46 -19.56 11.93
N ASP A 244 -9.28 -18.35 12.45
CA ASP A 244 -10.34 -17.49 12.97
C ASP A 244 -10.19 -16.06 12.43
N ALA A 245 -11.30 -15.35 12.24
CA ALA A 245 -11.30 -14.00 11.66
C ALA A 245 -10.92 -12.89 12.66
N ARG A 246 -10.81 -13.17 13.94
CA ARG A 246 -10.70 -12.17 15.02
C ARG A 246 -9.54 -11.18 14.81
N SER A 247 -8.34 -11.64 14.48
CA SER A 247 -7.20 -10.75 14.24
C SER A 247 -7.40 -9.88 13.01
N ALA A 248 -7.93 -10.46 11.93
CA ALA A 248 -8.22 -9.73 10.69
C ALA A 248 -9.35 -8.70 10.89
N ALA A 249 -10.40 -9.08 11.60
CA ALA A 249 -11.52 -8.20 11.92
C ALA A 249 -11.08 -7.03 12.81
N HIS A 250 -10.24 -7.31 13.81
CA HIS A 250 -9.70 -6.28 14.69
C HIS A 250 -8.82 -5.28 13.95
N LEU A 251 -7.92 -5.79 13.09
CA LEU A 251 -7.08 -4.95 12.22
C LEU A 251 -7.93 -4.09 11.28
N GLN A 252 -8.93 -4.68 10.62
CA GLN A 252 -9.81 -3.93 9.70
C GLN A 252 -10.63 -2.87 10.41
N SER A 253 -11.12 -3.16 11.59
CA SER A 253 -11.88 -2.19 12.40
C SER A 253 -11.00 -1.01 12.82
N ALA A 254 -9.73 -1.26 13.18
CA ALA A 254 -8.76 -0.21 13.49
C ALA A 254 -8.50 0.68 12.26
N LEU A 255 -8.28 0.08 11.09
CA LEU A 255 -8.08 0.80 9.85
C LEU A 255 -9.32 1.60 9.44
N GLY A 256 -10.51 1.04 9.60
CA GLY A 256 -11.78 1.75 9.38
C GLY A 256 -11.93 2.98 10.27
N ARG A 257 -11.52 2.87 11.54
CA ARG A 257 -11.48 4.00 12.47
C ARG A 257 -10.50 5.09 12.02
N LEU A 258 -9.33 4.71 11.52
CA LEU A 258 -8.36 5.65 10.98
C LEU A 258 -8.87 6.36 9.72
N TYR A 259 -9.55 5.67 8.80
CA TYR A 259 -10.15 6.34 7.65
C TYR A 259 -11.17 7.40 8.06
N ASN A 260 -11.98 7.15 9.07
CA ASN A 260 -12.91 8.15 9.59
C ASN A 260 -12.19 9.41 10.11
N GLN A 261 -11.03 9.24 10.74
CA GLN A 261 -10.22 10.36 11.21
C GLN A 261 -9.50 11.06 10.06
N PHE A 262 -9.00 10.28 9.09
CA PHE A 262 -8.33 10.77 7.89
C PHE A 262 -9.26 11.65 7.05
N TYR A 263 -10.48 11.19 6.76
CA TYR A 263 -11.48 11.97 6.01
C TYR A 263 -11.96 13.22 6.75
N ARG A 264 -11.76 13.30 8.05
CA ARG A 264 -12.03 14.49 8.85
C ARG A 264 -10.81 15.38 9.03
N HIS A 265 -9.72 15.11 8.32
CA HIS A 265 -8.45 15.85 8.41
C HIS A 265 -7.91 15.95 9.84
N GLN A 266 -8.12 14.93 10.67
CA GLN A 266 -7.48 14.85 11.99
C GLN A 266 -5.99 14.53 11.89
N PHE A 267 -5.56 13.94 10.78
CA PHE A 267 -4.17 13.84 10.34
C PHE A 267 -4.11 13.85 8.82
N ASP A 268 -2.97 14.25 8.27
CA ASP A 268 -2.73 14.34 6.83
C ASP A 268 -1.73 13.29 6.37
N TYR A 269 -1.84 12.86 5.11
CA TYR A 269 -0.82 12.05 4.48
C TYR A 269 0.45 12.86 4.26
N GLN A 270 1.59 12.33 4.72
CA GLN A 270 2.90 13.00 4.63
C GLN A 270 3.95 11.97 4.25
N HIS A 271 4.62 12.18 3.11
CA HIS A 271 5.61 11.24 2.59
C HIS A 271 6.73 10.92 3.60
N ALA A 272 7.16 11.89 4.40
CA ALA A 272 8.29 11.73 5.32
C ALA A 272 7.95 11.04 6.65
N CYS A 273 6.67 10.92 7.04
CA CYS A 273 6.36 10.40 8.38
C CYS A 273 5.00 9.72 8.52
N ALA A 274 4.04 10.03 7.65
CA ALA A 274 2.68 9.48 7.69
C ALA A 274 2.23 9.07 6.27
N ASN A 275 3.07 8.31 5.59
CA ASN A 275 2.79 7.75 4.27
C ASN A 275 2.07 6.39 4.40
N CYS A 276 1.86 5.71 3.29
CA CYS A 276 1.18 4.42 3.22
C CYS A 276 1.82 3.36 4.15
N ALA A 277 3.14 3.28 4.20
CA ALA A 277 3.86 2.38 5.11
C ALA A 277 3.76 2.86 6.57
N GLY A 278 4.01 4.14 6.82
CA GLY A 278 4.01 4.74 8.15
C GLY A 278 2.67 4.59 8.87
N ILE A 279 1.56 4.86 8.18
CA ILE A 279 0.21 4.70 8.73
C ILE A 279 -0.07 3.23 9.03
N SER A 280 0.22 2.34 8.09
CA SER A 280 -0.06 0.90 8.21
C SER A 280 0.75 0.26 9.35
N VAL A 281 2.07 0.50 9.40
CA VAL A 281 2.97 -0.02 10.44
C VAL A 281 2.61 0.54 11.81
N THR A 282 2.29 1.84 11.90
CA THR A 282 1.86 2.45 13.16
C THR A 282 0.56 1.85 13.67
N THR A 283 -0.39 1.58 12.78
CA THR A 283 -1.65 0.91 13.14
C THR A 283 -1.38 -0.47 13.71
N ALA A 284 -0.59 -1.29 13.03
CA ALA A 284 -0.22 -2.62 13.49
C ALA A 284 0.45 -2.58 14.87
N ARG A 285 1.44 -1.69 15.05
CA ARG A 285 2.14 -1.51 16.34
C ARG A 285 1.19 -1.04 17.46
N THR A 286 0.22 -0.19 17.15
CA THR A 286 -0.76 0.29 18.13
C THR A 286 -1.70 -0.81 18.59
N LEU A 287 -2.01 -1.77 17.73
CA LEU A 287 -2.80 -2.97 18.08
C LEU A 287 -2.00 -4.02 18.88
N GLY A 288 -0.69 -3.85 18.99
CA GLY A 288 0.20 -4.74 19.69
C GLY A 288 1.04 -5.66 18.79
N TRP A 289 0.92 -5.58 17.48
CA TRP A 289 1.88 -6.24 16.60
C TRP A 289 3.22 -5.50 16.67
N GLN A 290 4.19 -6.07 17.36
CA GLN A 290 5.49 -5.46 17.64
C GLN A 290 6.42 -5.54 16.41
N VAL A 291 5.95 -4.97 15.29
CA VAL A 291 6.71 -4.92 14.03
C VAL A 291 8.11 -4.34 14.27
N PRO A 292 9.19 -5.03 13.87
CA PRO A 292 10.55 -4.54 14.03
C PRO A 292 10.78 -3.19 13.37
N ALA A 293 11.66 -2.40 13.97
CA ALA A 293 12.11 -1.12 13.43
C ALA A 293 13.52 -1.29 12.84
N ARG A 294 13.74 -0.83 11.60
CA ARG A 294 15.10 -0.72 11.04
C ARG A 294 15.87 0.46 11.61
N GLY A 295 15.16 1.41 12.20
CA GLY A 295 15.73 2.66 12.65
C GLY A 295 15.98 3.66 11.51
N PRO A 296 16.60 4.80 11.83
CA PRO A 296 16.88 5.87 10.87
C PRO A 296 17.97 5.47 9.87
N GLU A 297 17.91 6.04 8.66
CA GLU A 297 18.94 5.81 7.65
C GLU A 297 20.28 6.40 8.05
N SER A 298 20.32 7.68 8.42
CA SER A 298 21.54 8.34 8.87
C SER A 298 21.30 9.68 9.57
N TRP A 299 21.57 9.73 10.87
CA TRP A 299 21.55 10.98 11.64
C TRP A 299 22.60 12.00 11.14
N LEU A 300 23.77 11.53 10.72
CA LEU A 300 24.83 12.42 10.25
C LEU A 300 24.45 13.08 8.93
N GLN A 301 23.88 12.29 8.00
CA GLN A 301 23.38 12.82 6.72
C GLN A 301 22.19 13.76 6.93
N ALA A 302 21.32 13.48 7.88
CA ALA A 302 20.19 14.34 8.21
C ALA A 302 20.63 15.72 8.70
N ILE A 303 21.59 15.76 9.66
CA ILE A 303 22.12 17.00 10.20
C ILE A 303 22.85 17.82 9.12
N ALA A 304 23.62 17.18 8.24
CA ALA A 304 24.32 17.85 7.15
C ALA A 304 23.36 18.24 6.01
N GLY A 305 22.38 17.39 5.71
CA GLY A 305 21.44 17.57 4.60
C GLY A 305 20.47 18.72 4.81
N LEU A 306 20.01 18.94 6.04
CA LEU A 306 19.05 20.01 6.35
C LEU A 306 19.54 21.39 5.84
N PRO A 307 20.68 21.92 6.29
CA PRO A 307 21.14 23.23 5.83
C PRO A 307 21.53 23.24 4.34
N LEU A 308 22.10 22.14 3.85
CA LEU A 308 22.53 22.04 2.46
C LEU A 308 21.33 22.11 1.51
N VAL A 309 20.28 21.33 1.75
CA VAL A 309 19.06 21.31 0.92
C VAL A 309 18.29 22.61 1.10
N ALA A 310 18.20 23.14 2.32
CA ALA A 310 17.54 24.42 2.57
C ALA A 310 18.19 25.56 1.80
N ALA A 311 19.52 25.61 1.73
CA ALA A 311 20.26 26.61 0.96
C ALA A 311 20.13 26.41 -0.55
N ARG A 312 20.27 25.17 -1.02
CA ARG A 312 20.16 24.82 -2.45
C ARG A 312 18.78 25.11 -3.04
N GLU A 313 17.75 24.75 -2.31
CA GLU A 313 16.35 24.87 -2.74
C GLU A 313 15.71 26.21 -2.29
N ALA A 314 16.46 27.06 -1.61
CA ALA A 314 15.97 28.29 -0.97
C ALA A 314 14.68 28.05 -0.13
N SER A 315 14.60 26.90 0.56
CA SER A 315 13.42 26.42 1.29
C SER A 315 13.82 25.65 2.54
N LEU A 316 13.50 26.21 3.68
CA LEU A 316 13.67 25.53 4.98
C LEU A 316 12.77 24.31 5.11
N THR A 317 11.58 24.36 4.51
CA THR A 317 10.63 23.24 4.49
C THR A 317 11.22 22.03 3.77
N LYS A 318 11.88 22.20 2.62
CA LYS A 318 12.56 21.12 1.92
C LYS A 318 13.76 20.58 2.71
N GLY A 319 14.53 21.46 3.36
CA GLY A 319 15.60 21.05 4.26
C GLY A 319 15.07 20.19 5.42
N LYS A 320 13.98 20.62 6.06
CA LYS A 320 13.31 19.86 7.10
C LYS A 320 12.76 18.54 6.60
N ALA A 321 12.12 18.51 5.45
CA ALA A 321 11.63 17.27 4.86
C ALA A 321 12.75 16.26 4.65
N THR A 322 13.93 16.71 4.17
CA THR A 322 15.13 15.86 4.05
C THR A 322 15.58 15.31 5.40
N PHE A 323 15.58 16.15 6.44
CA PHE A 323 15.93 15.73 7.80
C PHE A 323 14.94 14.68 8.30
N ASP A 324 13.63 14.91 8.16
CA ASP A 324 12.59 14.02 8.60
C ASP A 324 12.71 12.65 7.89
N TYR A 325 12.97 12.64 6.57
CA TYR A 325 13.20 11.41 5.81
C TYR A 325 14.38 10.59 6.35
N LEU A 326 15.50 11.23 6.59
CA LEU A 326 16.74 10.54 6.99
C LEU A 326 16.74 10.09 8.46
N THR A 327 15.86 10.66 9.29
CA THR A 327 15.73 10.32 10.71
C THR A 327 14.52 9.46 11.05
N GLU A 328 13.61 9.26 10.10
CA GLU A 328 12.45 8.38 10.30
C GLU A 328 12.87 6.90 10.31
N ASP A 329 12.12 6.07 11.01
CA ASP A 329 12.25 4.61 10.95
C ASP A 329 11.98 4.11 9.52
N GLN A 330 12.98 3.48 8.89
CA GLN A 330 12.89 3.00 7.52
C GLN A 330 11.72 2.04 7.32
N THR A 331 11.34 1.25 8.33
CA THR A 331 10.16 0.38 8.29
C THR A 331 8.86 1.18 8.09
N ARG A 332 8.81 2.40 8.60
CA ARG A 332 7.66 3.31 8.42
C ARG A 332 7.77 4.20 7.18
N LEU A 333 8.96 4.34 6.64
CA LEU A 333 9.25 5.26 5.55
C LEU A 333 9.15 4.57 4.18
N TYR A 334 9.80 3.41 4.03
CA TYR A 334 9.90 2.73 2.74
C TYR A 334 8.92 1.57 2.64
N PRO A 335 8.02 1.54 1.62
CA PRO A 335 7.10 0.45 1.37
C PRO A 335 7.75 -0.93 1.34
N ALA A 336 8.91 -1.05 0.68
CA ALA A 336 9.65 -2.31 0.62
C ALA A 336 10.17 -2.74 1.99
N ALA A 337 10.70 -1.81 2.79
CA ALA A 337 11.15 -2.09 4.16
C ALA A 337 9.98 -2.52 5.08
N ALA A 338 8.82 -1.88 4.95
CA ALA A 338 7.63 -2.29 5.67
C ALA A 338 7.21 -3.74 5.31
N PHE A 339 7.19 -4.04 4.02
CA PHE A 339 6.83 -5.38 3.53
C PHE A 339 7.80 -6.46 4.03
N GLU A 340 9.10 -6.20 3.97
CA GLU A 340 10.13 -7.13 4.41
C GLU A 340 10.11 -7.35 5.93
N GLU A 341 10.07 -6.28 6.73
CA GLU A 341 10.10 -6.40 8.19
C GLU A 341 8.82 -7.04 8.74
N MET A 342 7.65 -6.62 8.24
CA MET A 342 6.38 -7.24 8.64
C MET A 342 6.28 -8.67 8.15
N GLY A 343 6.76 -8.95 6.93
CA GLY A 343 6.73 -10.30 6.36
C GLY A 343 7.65 -11.27 7.12
N ALA A 344 8.87 -10.86 7.42
CA ALA A 344 9.79 -11.66 8.23
C ALA A 344 9.23 -11.90 9.64
N ASP A 345 8.61 -10.88 10.23
CA ASP A 345 8.01 -11.01 11.54
C ASP A 345 6.78 -11.93 11.55
N LEU A 346 5.95 -11.84 10.52
CA LEU A 346 4.82 -12.76 10.33
C LEU A 346 5.28 -14.23 10.27
N LEU A 347 6.39 -14.50 9.57
CA LEU A 347 7.00 -15.82 9.54
C LEU A 347 7.55 -16.24 10.91
N ARG A 348 8.20 -15.34 11.66
CA ARG A 348 8.67 -15.63 13.03
C ARG A 348 7.49 -15.98 13.96
N LEU A 349 6.39 -15.25 13.86
CA LEU A 349 5.17 -15.55 14.62
C LEU A 349 4.62 -16.93 14.26
N ALA A 350 4.52 -17.24 12.97
CA ALA A 350 4.00 -18.52 12.48
C ALA A 350 4.88 -19.72 12.88
N THR A 351 6.21 -19.56 12.85
CA THR A 351 7.19 -20.60 13.17
C THR A 351 7.53 -20.69 14.66
N GLY A 352 7.03 -19.78 15.49
CA GLY A 352 7.39 -19.70 16.91
C GLY A 352 8.83 -19.25 17.16
N GLN A 353 9.44 -18.53 16.21
CA GLN A 353 10.83 -18.03 16.27
C GLN A 353 10.93 -16.55 16.64
N ALA A 354 9.85 -15.97 17.18
CA ALA A 354 9.93 -14.60 17.69
C ALA A 354 10.87 -14.55 18.91
N ASP A 355 11.83 -13.63 18.87
CA ASP A 355 12.88 -13.45 19.88
C ASP A 355 12.47 -12.52 21.04
N ARG A 356 11.18 -12.30 21.19
CA ARG A 356 10.55 -11.41 22.18
C ARG A 356 9.30 -12.03 22.80
N PRO A 357 8.87 -11.57 24.00
CA PRO A 357 7.55 -11.91 24.52
C PRO A 357 6.46 -11.41 23.58
N LEU A 358 5.53 -12.30 23.22
CA LEU A 358 4.42 -11.95 22.35
C LEU A 358 3.37 -11.12 23.10
N SER A 359 2.89 -10.06 22.47
CA SER A 359 1.71 -9.33 22.93
C SER A 359 0.45 -10.20 22.81
N GLU A 360 -0.66 -9.77 23.41
CA GLU A 360 -1.94 -10.45 23.28
C GLU A 360 -2.39 -10.59 21.81
N PHE A 361 -2.25 -9.53 21.03
CA PHE A 361 -2.55 -9.57 19.59
C PHE A 361 -1.67 -10.59 18.86
N GLU A 362 -0.37 -10.60 19.13
CA GLU A 362 0.57 -11.54 18.48
C GLU A 362 0.33 -12.99 18.90
N GLN A 363 -0.04 -13.23 20.15
CA GLN A 363 -0.39 -14.58 20.61
C GLN A 363 -1.62 -15.11 19.86
N VAL A 364 -2.65 -14.28 19.70
CA VAL A 364 -3.84 -14.63 18.94
C VAL A 364 -3.49 -14.87 17.48
N LEU A 365 -2.78 -13.93 16.84
CA LEU A 365 -2.37 -14.04 15.44
C LEU A 365 -1.53 -15.31 15.19
N ALA A 366 -0.48 -15.53 15.98
CA ALA A 366 0.39 -16.70 15.85
C ALA A 366 -0.38 -18.01 16.03
N GLY A 367 -1.36 -18.03 16.94
CA GLY A 367 -2.22 -19.20 17.17
C GLY A 367 -3.17 -19.49 16.01
N ASP A 368 -3.55 -18.46 15.25
CA ASP A 368 -4.55 -18.55 14.18
C ASP A 368 -3.93 -18.74 12.79
N ILE A 369 -2.64 -18.41 12.56
CA ILE A 369 -2.00 -18.63 11.24
C ILE A 369 -1.98 -20.12 10.90
N GLU A 370 -2.58 -20.49 9.76
CA GLU A 370 -2.56 -21.83 9.19
C GLU A 370 -1.55 -21.98 8.06
N GLU A 371 -1.48 -20.99 7.18
CA GLU A 371 -0.54 -20.98 6.05
C GLU A 371 -0.12 -19.56 5.69
N ILE A 372 1.08 -19.40 5.21
CA ILE A 372 1.58 -18.15 4.63
C ILE A 372 1.83 -18.38 3.14
N LEU A 373 1.15 -17.61 2.32
CA LEU A 373 1.23 -17.63 0.87
C LEU A 373 1.95 -16.39 0.35
N LEU A 374 2.77 -16.56 -0.66
CA LEU A 374 3.25 -15.49 -1.52
C LEU A 374 2.47 -15.51 -2.84
N VAL A 375 1.79 -14.42 -3.15
CA VAL A 375 1.08 -14.22 -4.41
C VAL A 375 1.83 -13.15 -5.21
N ARG A 376 2.17 -13.45 -6.45
CA ARG A 376 2.72 -12.47 -7.40
C ARG A 376 1.68 -12.14 -8.45
N VAL A 377 1.29 -10.86 -8.51
CA VAL A 377 0.43 -10.33 -9.56
C VAL A 377 1.30 -9.67 -10.60
N PRO A 378 1.26 -10.13 -11.88
CA PRO A 378 2.11 -9.59 -12.94
C PRO A 378 1.73 -8.15 -13.30
N GLN A 379 2.70 -7.43 -13.86
CA GLN A 379 2.42 -6.20 -14.56
C GLN A 379 1.65 -6.50 -15.86
N PHE A 380 0.60 -5.76 -16.13
CA PHE A 380 -0.08 -5.88 -17.42
C PHE A 380 0.67 -5.09 -18.51
N PRO A 381 0.52 -5.55 -19.76
CA PRO A 381 1.24 -4.92 -20.88
C PRO A 381 0.96 -3.43 -21.06
N SER A 382 -0.26 -2.99 -20.71
CA SER A 382 -0.66 -1.57 -20.75
C SER A 382 -0.38 -0.79 -19.47
N SER A 383 0.15 -1.44 -18.44
CA SER A 383 0.64 -0.75 -17.25
C SER A 383 1.89 0.04 -17.58
N ARG A 384 2.06 1.19 -16.95
CA ARG A 384 3.26 2.02 -17.08
C ARG A 384 4.24 1.87 -15.93
N ALA A 385 3.99 0.91 -15.06
CA ALA A 385 4.94 0.57 -14.01
C ALA A 385 6.28 0.11 -14.64
N TRP A 386 7.38 0.44 -13.99
CA TRP A 386 8.71 0.03 -14.45
C TRP A 386 9.02 -1.43 -14.16
N GLY A 387 8.19 -2.06 -13.38
CA GLY A 387 8.33 -3.46 -13.01
C GLY A 387 9.43 -3.73 -12.00
N ASP A 388 10.07 -2.71 -11.46
CA ASP A 388 11.19 -2.82 -10.57
C ASP A 388 10.78 -2.92 -9.10
N TRP A 389 11.69 -3.50 -8.32
CA TRP A 389 11.61 -3.45 -6.87
C TRP A 389 11.68 -2.00 -6.38
N PRO A 390 10.81 -1.57 -5.46
CA PRO A 390 10.85 -0.22 -4.92
C PRO A 390 12.16 0.07 -4.17
N VAL A 391 12.53 1.34 -4.13
CA VAL A 391 13.70 1.78 -3.37
C VAL A 391 13.47 1.63 -1.87
N GLU A 392 14.57 1.38 -1.15
CA GLU A 392 14.58 1.22 0.30
C GLU A 392 15.48 2.21 1.02
N SER A 393 16.11 3.11 0.27
CA SER A 393 16.99 4.12 0.83
C SER A 393 17.02 5.38 -0.02
N SER A 394 17.40 6.51 0.59
CA SER A 394 17.62 7.76 -0.14
C SER A 394 18.75 7.66 -1.15
N VAL A 395 19.74 6.80 -0.88
CA VAL A 395 20.85 6.52 -1.80
C VAL A 395 20.34 5.82 -3.06
N GLU A 396 19.54 4.79 -2.92
CA GLU A 396 18.91 4.09 -4.06
C GLU A 396 18.01 5.03 -4.86
N TYR A 397 17.18 5.83 -4.17
CA TYR A 397 16.34 6.82 -4.81
C TYR A 397 17.16 7.79 -5.66
N THR A 398 18.20 8.37 -5.08
CA THR A 398 19.09 9.32 -5.76
C THR A 398 19.83 8.67 -6.95
N ALA A 399 20.13 7.38 -6.86
CA ALA A 399 20.76 6.64 -7.95
C ALA A 399 19.81 6.36 -9.12
N ARG A 400 18.52 6.19 -8.86
CA ARG A 400 17.49 5.90 -9.89
C ARG A 400 16.94 7.15 -10.57
N VAL A 401 16.81 8.26 -9.83
CA VAL A 401 16.30 9.51 -10.41
C VAL A 401 17.26 10.04 -11.45
N PRO A 402 16.79 10.40 -12.66
CA PRO A 402 17.62 10.99 -13.71
C PRO A 402 18.37 12.22 -13.20
N LYS A 403 19.67 12.27 -13.45
CA LYS A 403 20.54 13.39 -13.02
C LYS A 403 20.25 14.67 -13.79
N ASN A 404 19.78 14.54 -15.02
CA ASN A 404 19.40 15.66 -15.85
C ASN A 404 17.95 16.05 -15.56
N PRO A 405 17.68 17.26 -15.04
CA PRO A 405 16.32 17.69 -14.74
C PRO A 405 15.34 17.63 -15.92
N THR A 406 15.84 17.73 -17.15
CA THR A 406 14.99 17.63 -18.35
C THR A 406 14.51 16.21 -18.66
N GLU A 407 15.12 15.22 -18.05
CA GLU A 407 14.76 13.80 -18.19
C GLU A 407 13.82 13.34 -17.06
N GLN A 408 13.69 14.15 -16.01
CA GLN A 408 12.80 13.85 -14.89
C GLN A 408 11.34 13.95 -15.32
N LYS A 409 10.58 12.90 -15.07
CA LYS A 409 9.15 12.82 -15.37
C LYS A 409 8.37 13.05 -14.08
N ILE A 410 8.12 14.30 -13.77
CA ILE A 410 7.23 14.66 -12.66
C ILE A 410 5.89 15.09 -13.27
N ILE A 411 4.82 14.42 -12.87
CA ILE A 411 3.46 14.81 -13.23
C ILE A 411 2.90 15.66 -12.10
N PRO A 412 2.98 17.00 -12.19
CA PRO A 412 2.48 17.86 -11.12
C PRO A 412 0.97 17.76 -11.06
N VAL A 413 0.45 17.52 -9.87
CA VAL A 413 -0.98 17.56 -9.59
C VAL A 413 -1.25 18.80 -8.75
N PRO A 414 -2.07 19.75 -9.23
CA PRO A 414 -2.46 20.88 -8.42
C PRO A 414 -3.17 20.40 -7.15
N PRO A 415 -2.75 20.84 -5.96
CA PRO A 415 -3.40 20.43 -4.74
C PRO A 415 -4.85 20.91 -4.75
N ARG A 416 -5.78 19.97 -4.63
CA ARG A 416 -7.20 20.25 -4.41
C ARG A 416 -7.46 20.09 -2.92
N ARG A 417 -7.52 21.21 -2.20
CA ARG A 417 -7.83 21.18 -0.78
C ARG A 417 -9.24 20.66 -0.53
N PHE A 418 -9.36 19.77 0.41
CA PHE A 418 -10.66 19.40 0.94
C PHE A 418 -11.32 20.63 1.56
N PRO A 419 -12.65 20.82 1.41
CA PRO A 419 -13.34 21.93 2.03
C PRO A 419 -13.13 21.96 3.54
N ASP A 420 -12.69 23.10 4.08
CA ASP A 420 -12.44 23.26 5.52
C ASP A 420 -13.71 23.00 6.36
N GLU A 421 -14.88 23.16 5.77
CA GLU A 421 -16.18 22.90 6.39
C GLU A 421 -16.40 21.42 6.72
N LEU A 422 -15.69 20.51 6.03
CA LEU A 422 -15.76 19.07 6.30
C LEU A 422 -14.76 18.63 7.37
N ARG A 423 -13.86 19.52 7.79
CA ARG A 423 -12.92 19.25 8.87
C ARG A 423 -13.67 19.15 10.20
N ASP A 424 -13.33 18.14 10.99
CA ASP A 424 -13.87 18.03 12.35
C ASP A 424 -13.43 19.27 13.17
N PRO A 425 -14.36 20.07 13.71
CA PRO A 425 -14.02 21.27 14.50
C PRO A 425 -13.23 20.96 15.77
N ARG A 426 -13.19 19.67 16.18
CA ARG A 426 -12.36 19.19 17.31
C ARG A 426 -10.94 18.82 16.88
N SER A 427 -10.66 18.81 15.57
CA SER A 427 -9.31 18.56 15.10
C SER A 427 -8.40 19.67 15.62
N PRO A 428 -7.22 19.34 16.16
CA PRO A 428 -6.29 20.36 16.58
C PRO A 428 -5.92 21.25 15.39
N PRO A 429 -5.79 22.56 15.57
CA PRO A 429 -5.27 23.42 14.52
C PRO A 429 -3.90 22.87 14.08
N GLU A 430 -3.53 23.12 12.80
CA GLU A 430 -2.19 22.73 12.33
C GLU A 430 -1.14 23.17 13.34
N PRO A 431 -0.23 22.28 13.74
CA PRO A 431 0.78 22.63 14.69
C PRO A 431 1.54 23.86 14.19
N TRP A 432 1.62 24.91 15.00
CA TRP A 432 2.38 26.14 14.70
C TRP A 432 3.83 25.85 14.28
N LEU A 433 4.37 24.69 14.66
CA LEU A 433 5.68 24.16 14.23
C LEU A 433 5.79 23.93 12.70
N ARG A 434 4.68 23.90 11.98
CA ARG A 434 4.65 23.84 10.51
C ARG A 434 4.64 25.22 9.84
N SER A 435 4.52 26.29 10.60
CA SER A 435 4.64 27.63 10.06
C SER A 435 6.10 27.93 9.70
N ASP A 436 6.33 28.60 8.57
CA ASP A 436 7.67 29.04 8.12
C ASP A 436 8.44 29.80 9.21
N TYR A 437 7.74 30.53 10.07
CA TYR A 437 8.29 31.26 11.20
C TYR A 437 8.86 30.34 12.29
N ALA A 438 8.20 29.24 12.59
CA ALA A 438 8.68 28.29 13.58
C ALA A 438 9.89 27.51 13.05
N VAL A 439 9.88 27.14 11.77
CA VAL A 439 11.03 26.51 11.10
C VAL A 439 12.22 27.47 11.07
N ALA A 440 11.99 28.76 10.81
CA ALA A 440 13.02 29.79 10.85
C ALA A 440 13.59 29.99 12.29
N ALA A 441 12.74 29.98 13.31
CA ALA A 441 13.16 30.08 14.70
C ALA A 441 14.02 28.87 15.15
N TRP A 442 13.65 27.66 14.73
CA TRP A 442 14.43 26.44 14.97
C TRP A 442 15.78 26.46 14.25
N ALA A 443 15.80 26.86 12.98
CA ALA A 443 17.05 27.00 12.23
C ALA A 443 18.01 28.02 12.88
N LEU A 444 17.49 29.14 13.33
CA LEU A 444 18.26 30.15 14.04
C LEU A 444 18.82 29.60 15.38
N ALA A 445 18.01 28.87 16.15
CA ALA A 445 18.43 28.24 17.40
C ALA A 445 19.56 27.23 17.19
N ILE A 446 19.46 26.40 16.11
CA ILE A 446 20.52 25.43 15.77
C ILE A 446 21.80 26.14 15.35
N VAL A 447 21.75 27.21 14.56
CA VAL A 447 22.91 27.99 14.15
C VAL A 447 23.59 28.65 15.40
N VAL A 448 22.81 29.23 16.31
CA VAL A 448 23.32 29.82 17.53
C VAL A 448 23.99 28.77 18.41
N LEU A 449 23.38 27.59 18.56
CA LEU A 449 23.95 26.48 19.33
C LEU A 449 25.27 25.98 18.69
N PHE A 450 25.29 25.85 17.37
CA PHE A 450 26.49 25.42 16.64
C PHE A 450 27.65 26.43 16.78
N VAL A 451 27.36 27.73 16.66
CA VAL A 451 28.35 28.79 16.89
C VAL A 451 28.85 28.78 18.32
N PHE A 452 27.96 28.53 19.28
CA PHE A 452 28.36 28.45 20.70
C PHE A 452 29.27 27.24 20.99
N ILE A 453 28.96 26.08 20.42
CA ILE A 453 29.77 24.86 20.51
C ILE A 453 31.14 25.08 19.84
N LEU A 454 31.17 25.65 18.63
CA LEU A 454 32.43 25.96 17.94
C LEU A 454 33.30 26.90 18.72
N ARG A 455 32.72 27.95 19.29
CA ARG A 455 33.46 28.89 20.18
C ARG A 455 34.05 28.22 21.43
N ARG A 456 33.34 27.22 21.99
CA ARG A 456 33.86 26.46 23.13
C ARG A 456 34.94 25.44 22.76
N LEU A 457 34.95 24.95 21.53
CA LEU A 457 35.97 24.00 21.06
C LEU A 457 37.24 24.70 20.59
N LEU A 458 37.18 26.00 20.25
CA LEU A 458 38.28 26.82 19.78
C LEU A 458 38.88 27.71 20.86
N ALA A 459 38.29 27.74 22.03
CA ALA A 459 38.82 28.41 23.25
C ALA A 459 39.42 27.41 24.23
#